data_a16799251ece6d640576d726e854ea37
#
_entry.id   a16799251ece6d640576d726e854ea37
#
_cell.length_a   1.000
_cell.length_b   1.000
_cell.length_c   1.000
_cell.angle_alpha   90.00
_cell.angle_beta   90.00
_cell.angle_gamma   90.00
#
_symmetry.space_group_name_H-M   'P 1'
#
loop_
_entity.id
_entity.type
_entity.pdbx_description
1 polymer ?
#
loop_
_entity_poly.entity_id
_entity_poly.type
_entity_poly.pdbx_seq_one_letter_code
_entity_poly.pdbx_strand_id
1 'polypeptide(L)'
;MANASAPTLQFLGAAGGVTGSKYLFSNDSDQVLIDCGLFQGLKELRLRNWAPLPIDLARLRSVVLTHAHIDHSGYLPRVVAKGFRGPVYATPGTCDLLRVMLPDAAHLQEEEARYANRKGYSKHSPALPLYTIEDAEATLKLLRPVRVGASIEVSKGVMLDFGRVGHILGAGSARFAFAVNGQKKILLDSGDLGRYDRPILKDPEPGVAADWLLIESTYGNRIHPQGSEPELRAVIKETAEQRRCLIIPAFAIGRTQELVYTIRKMEDAGEIPAIPVYVDSPMGIEATEIYSRHTEEHDFEMAQLSNHERNPLRSRRMVVAKTPEQSKAINDMKGPLIIISASGMATGGRVLHHLKHRLPYTDTTVLLAGYQAEGTRGRSLQDGAKEIKMLGEVIAVQAKVKVLDGFSAHADQGEILRWLGTFPKAPKLTYVVHGEPAGAQALADLIRTRLKWSVEIAKFQQKVSLV
;
A
#
# COMPACT_ATOMS: atom_id res chain seq x y z
N MET A 1 4.61 -42.20 17.47
CA MET A 1 4.65 -40.72 17.28
C MET A 1 3.97 -40.46 15.95
N ALA A 2 2.86 -39.72 15.95
CA ALA A 2 2.22 -39.35 14.68
C ALA A 2 3.24 -38.54 13.86
N ASN A 3 3.46 -38.95 12.59
CA ASN A 3 4.30 -38.18 11.67
C ASN A 3 3.70 -36.75 11.61
N ALA A 4 4.42 -35.76 12.16
CA ALA A 4 4.04 -34.36 12.02
C ALA A 4 3.89 -34.07 10.53
N SER A 5 2.79 -33.46 10.13
CA SER A 5 2.59 -33.11 8.72
C SER A 5 3.59 -32.03 8.34
N ALA A 6 4.19 -32.15 7.15
CA ALA A 6 5.13 -31.14 6.67
C ALA A 6 4.46 -29.76 6.64
N PRO A 7 5.16 -28.68 7.09
CA PRO A 7 4.63 -27.32 6.99
C PRO A 7 4.31 -26.97 5.54
N THR A 8 3.25 -26.20 5.35
CA THR A 8 2.78 -25.81 4.02
C THR A 8 2.53 -24.32 3.94
N LEU A 9 2.66 -23.78 2.73
CA LEU A 9 2.27 -22.41 2.40
C LEU A 9 1.23 -22.44 1.28
N GLN A 10 0.16 -21.65 1.43
CA GLN A 10 -0.89 -21.53 0.42
C GLN A 10 -1.07 -20.05 0.02
N PHE A 11 -1.09 -19.79 -1.28
CA PHE A 11 -1.23 -18.45 -1.84
C PHE A 11 -2.70 -18.12 -2.06
N LEU A 12 -3.31 -17.33 -1.19
CA LEU A 12 -4.74 -16.98 -1.21
C LEU A 12 -5.02 -15.61 -1.83
N GLY A 13 -3.99 -14.89 -2.26
CA GLY A 13 -4.09 -13.59 -2.92
C GLY A 13 -2.73 -13.09 -3.38
N ALA A 14 -2.71 -11.97 -4.09
CA ALA A 14 -1.52 -11.37 -4.70
C ALA A 14 -0.64 -12.37 -5.49
N ALA A 15 -1.27 -13.36 -6.10
CA ALA A 15 -0.66 -14.36 -6.99
C ALA A 15 -1.26 -14.20 -8.39
N GLY A 16 -0.49 -13.59 -9.30
CA GLY A 16 -0.93 -13.14 -10.61
C GLY A 16 -1.65 -11.77 -10.61
N GLY A 17 -1.38 -10.94 -9.61
CA GLY A 17 -1.90 -9.58 -9.46
C GLY A 17 -1.29 -8.90 -8.24
N VAL A 18 -1.55 -7.59 -8.10
CA VAL A 18 -0.97 -6.69 -7.08
C VAL A 18 -1.92 -6.38 -5.94
N THR A 19 -2.98 -7.17 -5.71
CA THR A 19 -3.93 -6.87 -4.62
C THR A 19 -4.39 -8.12 -3.89
N GLY A 20 -4.84 -7.92 -2.66
CA GLY A 20 -5.43 -8.99 -1.86
C GLY A 20 -4.42 -9.94 -1.23
N SER A 21 -3.21 -9.45 -0.89
CA SER A 21 -2.13 -10.24 -0.30
C SER A 21 -2.59 -11.06 0.88
N LYS A 22 -2.47 -12.39 0.75
CA LYS A 22 -2.82 -13.38 1.77
C LYS A 22 -2.03 -14.65 1.52
N TYR A 23 -1.20 -15.03 2.48
CA TYR A 23 -0.45 -16.28 2.42
C TYR A 23 -0.68 -17.08 3.71
N LEU A 24 -1.20 -18.29 3.58
CA LEU A 24 -1.55 -19.13 4.71
C LEU A 24 -0.41 -20.12 4.98
N PHE A 25 0.36 -19.86 6.01
CA PHE A 25 1.33 -20.80 6.55
C PHE A 25 0.60 -21.76 7.50
N SER A 26 0.84 -23.07 7.33
CA SER A 26 0.29 -24.11 8.20
C SER A 26 1.40 -24.99 8.73
N ASN A 27 1.44 -25.17 10.06
CA ASN A 27 2.36 -26.05 10.76
C ASN A 27 1.55 -26.94 11.71
N ASP A 28 1.58 -28.24 11.48
CA ASP A 28 0.74 -29.22 12.20
C ASP A 28 -0.74 -28.81 12.25
N SER A 29 -1.27 -28.60 13.47
CA SER A 29 -2.68 -28.19 13.71
C SER A 29 -2.89 -26.68 13.58
N ASP A 30 -1.84 -25.88 13.53
CA ASP A 30 -1.90 -24.44 13.64
C ASP A 30 -1.71 -23.75 12.29
N GLN A 31 -2.29 -22.56 12.15
CA GLN A 31 -2.18 -21.71 10.98
C GLN A 31 -1.77 -20.29 11.39
N VAL A 32 -0.96 -19.65 10.55
CA VAL A 32 -0.61 -18.23 10.60
C VAL A 32 -0.96 -17.62 9.25
N LEU A 33 -1.75 -16.56 9.25
CA LEU A 33 -2.05 -15.81 8.03
C LEU A 33 -1.05 -14.66 7.90
N ILE A 34 -0.31 -14.65 6.81
CA ILE A 34 0.64 -13.59 6.45
C ILE A 34 -0.10 -12.66 5.48
N ASP A 35 -0.26 -11.42 5.88
CA ASP A 35 -1.12 -10.41 5.29
C ASP A 35 -2.60 -10.84 5.19
N CYS A 36 -3.47 -9.84 5.14
CA CYS A 36 -4.91 -10.02 5.07
C CYS A 36 -5.55 -8.89 4.27
N GLY A 37 -5.18 -8.77 3.00
CA GLY A 37 -5.51 -7.65 2.15
C GLY A 37 -6.83 -7.75 1.40
N LEU A 38 -7.37 -6.61 0.97
CA LEU A 38 -8.50 -6.53 0.08
C LEU A 38 -8.08 -6.69 -1.38
N PHE A 39 -8.85 -7.47 -2.14
CA PHE A 39 -8.78 -7.41 -3.60
C PHE A 39 -9.38 -6.10 -4.10
N GLN A 40 -8.68 -5.43 -4.99
CA GLN A 40 -9.06 -4.15 -5.61
C GLN A 40 -9.02 -4.25 -7.14
N GLY A 41 -9.41 -3.19 -7.85
CA GLY A 41 -9.35 -3.11 -9.31
C GLY A 41 -10.48 -3.86 -10.01
N LEU A 42 -10.18 -4.89 -10.77
CA LEU A 42 -11.13 -5.65 -11.59
C LEU A 42 -12.30 -6.20 -10.79
N LYS A 43 -13.49 -6.19 -11.40
CA LYS A 43 -14.72 -6.66 -10.74
C LYS A 43 -14.62 -8.10 -10.23
N GLU A 44 -14.04 -8.99 -11.01
CA GLU A 44 -13.84 -10.39 -10.64
C GLU A 44 -12.95 -10.55 -9.39
N LEU A 45 -11.90 -9.72 -9.23
CA LEU A 45 -11.06 -9.70 -8.05
C LEU A 45 -11.85 -9.17 -6.84
N ARG A 46 -12.57 -8.05 -6.99
CA ARG A 46 -13.40 -7.50 -5.92
C ARG A 46 -14.48 -8.48 -5.42
N LEU A 47 -15.03 -9.30 -6.30
CA LEU A 47 -15.98 -10.36 -5.92
C LEU A 47 -15.36 -11.42 -5.01
N ARG A 48 -14.04 -11.67 -5.09
CA ARG A 48 -13.34 -12.59 -4.19
C ARG A 48 -13.39 -12.14 -2.71
N ASN A 49 -13.55 -10.83 -2.44
CA ASN A 49 -13.73 -10.35 -1.07
C ASN A 49 -15.04 -10.85 -0.41
N TRP A 50 -16.03 -11.25 -1.21
CA TRP A 50 -17.32 -11.76 -0.75
C TRP A 50 -17.36 -13.28 -0.66
N ALA A 51 -16.43 -13.95 -1.34
CA ALA A 51 -16.32 -15.40 -1.29
C ALA A 51 -15.86 -15.88 0.11
N PRO A 52 -16.24 -17.09 0.52
CA PRO A 52 -15.71 -17.71 1.72
C PRO A 52 -14.18 -17.79 1.66
N LEU A 53 -13.50 -17.33 2.70
CA LEU A 53 -12.06 -17.47 2.81
C LEU A 53 -11.75 -18.94 3.17
N PRO A 54 -10.89 -19.64 2.41
CA PRO A 54 -10.57 -21.04 2.66
C PRO A 54 -9.58 -21.22 3.82
N ILE A 55 -9.94 -20.69 4.99
CA ILE A 55 -9.16 -20.73 6.24
C ILE A 55 -10.04 -21.28 7.35
N ASP A 56 -9.52 -22.26 8.07
CA ASP A 56 -10.15 -22.75 9.29
C ASP A 56 -9.79 -21.80 10.45
N LEU A 57 -10.75 -20.96 10.85
CA LEU A 57 -10.54 -19.98 11.92
C LEU A 57 -10.25 -20.62 13.29
N ALA A 58 -10.65 -21.87 13.53
CA ALA A 58 -10.34 -22.58 14.76
C ALA A 58 -8.84 -22.94 14.85
N ARG A 59 -8.19 -23.10 13.70
CA ARG A 59 -6.76 -23.35 13.59
C ARG A 59 -5.92 -22.08 13.42
N LEU A 60 -6.53 -20.95 13.06
CA LEU A 60 -5.83 -19.70 12.84
C LEU A 60 -5.41 -19.09 14.19
N ARG A 61 -4.12 -19.17 14.51
CA ARG A 61 -3.54 -18.70 15.78
C ARG A 61 -3.25 -17.21 15.75
N SER A 62 -2.73 -16.71 14.64
CA SER A 62 -2.37 -15.31 14.51
C SER A 62 -2.45 -14.84 13.07
N VAL A 63 -2.48 -13.52 12.91
CA VAL A 63 -2.26 -12.82 11.65
C VAL A 63 -0.99 -12.00 11.79
N VAL A 64 -0.16 -11.96 10.76
CA VAL A 64 1.05 -11.14 10.69
C VAL A 64 0.89 -10.20 9.50
N LEU A 65 1.03 -8.90 9.73
CA LEU A 65 0.92 -7.89 8.69
C LEU A 65 2.29 -7.29 8.39
N THR A 66 2.67 -7.30 7.14
CA THR A 66 3.91 -6.69 6.65
C THR A 66 3.84 -5.17 6.70
N HIS A 67 2.71 -4.59 6.32
CA HIS A 67 2.49 -3.15 6.36
C HIS A 67 0.99 -2.77 6.30
N ALA A 68 0.70 -1.46 6.38
CA ALA A 68 -0.66 -0.98 6.59
C ALA A 68 -1.50 -0.83 5.31
N HIS A 69 -0.95 -0.92 4.08
CA HIS A 69 -1.76 -0.74 2.87
C HIS A 69 -2.97 -1.67 2.83
N ILE A 70 -4.05 -1.20 2.22
CA ILE A 70 -5.36 -1.87 2.27
C ILE A 70 -5.37 -3.22 1.54
N ASP A 71 -4.51 -3.42 0.57
CA ASP A 71 -4.31 -4.68 -0.15
C ASP A 71 -3.43 -5.69 0.62
N HIS A 72 -2.90 -5.30 1.81
CA HIS A 72 -2.21 -6.16 2.76
C HIS A 72 -2.94 -6.32 4.09
N SER A 73 -3.82 -5.40 4.46
CA SER A 73 -4.47 -5.39 5.80
C SER A 73 -5.99 -5.22 5.77
N GLY A 74 -6.55 -4.69 4.68
CA GLY A 74 -7.92 -4.19 4.64
C GLY A 74 -9.01 -5.27 4.67
N TYR A 75 -8.70 -6.55 4.54
CA TYR A 75 -9.67 -7.65 4.70
C TYR A 75 -9.75 -8.16 6.15
N LEU A 76 -8.81 -7.75 7.00
CA LEU A 76 -8.71 -8.25 8.37
C LEU A 76 -9.99 -8.03 9.20
N PRO A 77 -10.69 -6.86 9.14
CA PRO A 77 -11.94 -6.69 9.87
C PRO A 77 -13.02 -7.72 9.47
N ARG A 78 -13.03 -8.13 8.20
CA ARG A 78 -13.94 -9.21 7.74
C ARG A 78 -13.63 -10.54 8.39
N VAL A 79 -12.35 -10.88 8.59
CA VAL A 79 -11.92 -12.12 9.26
C VAL A 79 -12.28 -12.07 10.75
N VAL A 80 -12.14 -10.91 11.38
CA VAL A 80 -12.56 -10.68 12.78
C VAL A 80 -14.09 -10.78 12.92
N ALA A 81 -14.85 -10.17 12.01
CA ALA A 81 -16.32 -10.31 11.95
C ALA A 81 -16.77 -11.77 11.80
N LYS A 82 -15.95 -12.62 11.14
CA LYS A 82 -16.20 -14.06 11.01
C LYS A 82 -15.76 -14.90 12.20
N GLY A 83 -15.24 -14.29 13.26
CA GLY A 83 -14.97 -14.97 14.53
C GLY A 83 -13.49 -15.13 14.89
N PHE A 84 -12.55 -14.64 14.11
CA PHE A 84 -11.14 -14.60 14.52
C PHE A 84 -10.96 -13.73 15.77
N ARG A 85 -10.19 -14.23 16.75
CA ARG A 85 -9.93 -13.53 18.03
C ARG A 85 -8.46 -13.59 18.46
N GLY A 86 -7.60 -14.17 17.62
CA GLY A 86 -6.15 -14.26 17.89
C GLY A 86 -5.44 -12.92 17.74
N PRO A 87 -4.16 -12.84 18.17
CA PRO A 87 -3.35 -11.65 18.01
C PRO A 87 -3.04 -11.33 16.54
N VAL A 88 -2.89 -10.03 16.26
CA VAL A 88 -2.43 -9.50 14.98
C VAL A 88 -1.11 -8.80 15.21
N TYR A 89 -0.03 -9.37 14.67
CA TYR A 89 1.32 -8.86 14.83
C TYR A 89 1.72 -7.98 13.66
N ALA A 90 2.25 -6.81 13.95
CA ALA A 90 2.80 -5.86 12.97
C ALA A 90 3.84 -4.98 13.67
N THR A 91 4.59 -4.19 12.91
CA THR A 91 5.49 -3.18 13.49
C THR A 91 4.70 -2.07 14.19
N PRO A 92 5.31 -1.30 15.12
CA PRO A 92 4.62 -0.17 15.77
C PRO A 92 4.04 0.84 14.79
N GLY A 93 4.81 1.26 13.78
CA GLY A 93 4.34 2.20 12.75
C GLY A 93 3.14 1.67 11.97
N THR A 94 3.17 0.39 11.58
CA THR A 94 2.03 -0.28 10.93
C THR A 94 0.83 -0.32 11.85
N CYS A 95 0.98 -0.67 13.12
CA CYS A 95 -0.12 -0.69 14.09
C CYS A 95 -0.79 0.69 14.23
N ASP A 96 -0.01 1.76 14.31
CA ASP A 96 -0.55 3.11 14.44
C ASP A 96 -1.27 3.57 13.16
N LEU A 97 -0.72 3.27 11.98
CA LEU A 97 -1.40 3.55 10.70
C LEU A 97 -2.71 2.78 10.55
N LEU A 98 -2.77 1.52 11.00
CA LEU A 98 -4.00 0.71 10.97
C LEU A 98 -5.11 1.31 11.83
N ARG A 99 -4.78 2.00 12.94
CA ARG A 99 -5.76 2.67 13.81
C ARG A 99 -6.53 3.78 13.09
N VAL A 100 -5.94 4.35 12.06
CA VAL A 100 -6.57 5.38 11.24
C VAL A 100 -7.21 4.74 9.99
N MET A 101 -6.49 3.84 9.34
CA MET A 101 -6.87 3.32 8.03
C MET A 101 -8.05 2.35 8.09
N LEU A 102 -8.12 1.43 9.06
CA LEU A 102 -9.20 0.44 9.10
C LEU A 102 -10.58 1.07 9.41
N PRO A 103 -10.72 2.01 10.36
CA PRO A 103 -11.99 2.72 10.57
C PRO A 103 -12.41 3.57 9.38
N ASP A 104 -11.47 4.29 8.73
CA ASP A 104 -11.78 5.08 7.52
C ASP A 104 -12.26 4.18 6.37
N ALA A 105 -11.57 3.06 6.14
CA ALA A 105 -11.98 2.09 5.12
C ALA A 105 -13.37 1.48 5.41
N ALA A 106 -13.70 1.21 6.67
CA ALA A 106 -15.01 0.73 7.08
C ALA A 106 -16.09 1.79 6.85
N HIS A 107 -15.83 3.03 7.27
CA HIS A 107 -16.73 4.16 7.07
C HIS A 107 -17.07 4.37 5.58
N LEU A 108 -16.06 4.35 4.71
CA LEU A 108 -16.27 4.47 3.26
C LEU A 108 -17.15 3.36 2.71
N GLN A 109 -16.99 2.11 3.15
CA GLN A 109 -17.82 0.99 2.73
C GLN A 109 -19.26 1.11 3.22
N GLU A 110 -19.47 1.55 4.46
CA GLU A 110 -20.82 1.80 4.99
C GLU A 110 -21.52 2.95 4.25
N GLU A 111 -20.79 4.03 3.92
CA GLU A 111 -21.33 5.13 3.13
C GLU A 111 -21.70 4.67 1.72
N GLU A 112 -20.85 3.86 1.08
CA GLU A 112 -21.14 3.30 -0.24
C GLU A 112 -22.39 2.42 -0.22
N ALA A 113 -22.53 1.56 0.79
CA ALA A 113 -23.72 0.72 0.97
C ALA A 113 -24.98 1.54 1.24
N ARG A 114 -24.90 2.56 2.11
CA ARG A 114 -26.03 3.50 2.36
C ARG A 114 -26.43 4.27 1.09
N TYR A 115 -25.44 4.73 0.33
CA TYR A 115 -25.69 5.42 -0.93
C TYR A 115 -26.32 4.52 -1.98
N ALA A 116 -25.83 3.27 -2.11
CA ALA A 116 -26.36 2.27 -3.03
C ALA A 116 -27.84 1.93 -2.72
N ASN A 117 -28.16 1.78 -1.43
CA ASN A 117 -29.54 1.54 -0.97
C ASN A 117 -30.46 2.74 -1.26
N ARG A 118 -30.01 3.96 -0.99
CA ARG A 118 -30.79 5.18 -1.26
C ARG A 118 -31.06 5.39 -2.75
N LYS A 119 -30.12 5.02 -3.62
CA LYS A 119 -30.24 5.19 -5.07
C LYS A 119 -30.83 3.99 -5.79
N GLY A 120 -30.97 2.84 -5.12
CA GLY A 120 -31.57 1.62 -5.68
C GLY A 120 -30.81 0.98 -6.83
N TYR A 121 -29.50 1.26 -6.99
CA TYR A 121 -28.74 0.69 -8.10
C TYR A 121 -28.01 -0.63 -7.73
N SER A 122 -28.04 -1.02 -6.48
CA SER A 122 -27.46 -2.30 -6.04
C SER A 122 -28.28 -3.49 -6.55
N LYS A 123 -27.60 -4.56 -6.94
CA LYS A 123 -28.23 -5.85 -7.22
C LYS A 123 -28.66 -6.59 -5.94
N HIS A 124 -28.19 -6.14 -4.78
CA HIS A 124 -28.51 -6.69 -3.47
C HIS A 124 -29.45 -5.75 -2.71
N SER A 125 -30.45 -6.29 -2.06
CA SER A 125 -31.42 -5.53 -1.27
C SER A 125 -31.54 -6.14 0.13
N PRO A 126 -30.98 -5.47 1.15
CA PRO A 126 -30.16 -4.27 1.08
C PRO A 126 -28.71 -4.55 0.61
N ALA A 127 -28.06 -3.52 0.05
CA ALA A 127 -26.62 -3.51 -0.11
C ALA A 127 -25.97 -3.45 1.28
N LEU A 128 -24.97 -4.29 1.54
CA LEU A 128 -24.25 -4.34 2.81
C LEU A 128 -22.78 -3.95 2.61
N PRO A 129 -22.13 -3.33 3.61
CA PRO A 129 -20.69 -3.21 3.62
C PRO A 129 -20.04 -4.58 3.80
N LEU A 130 -18.79 -4.72 3.39
CA LEU A 130 -18.04 -5.97 3.60
C LEU A 130 -17.78 -6.21 5.09
N TYR A 131 -17.56 -5.13 5.84
CA TYR A 131 -17.44 -5.05 7.30
C TYR A 131 -17.83 -3.65 7.77
N THR A 132 -18.10 -3.49 9.05
CA THR A 132 -18.55 -2.25 9.69
C THR A 132 -17.43 -1.55 10.45
N ILE A 133 -17.69 -0.33 10.93
CA ILE A 133 -16.77 0.40 11.82
C ILE A 133 -16.54 -0.40 13.11
N GLU A 134 -17.58 -1.03 13.67
CA GLU A 134 -17.46 -1.86 14.88
C GLU A 134 -16.53 -3.06 14.65
N ASP A 135 -16.57 -3.68 13.46
CA ASP A 135 -15.66 -4.76 13.08
C ASP A 135 -14.20 -4.26 13.00
N ALA A 136 -13.99 -3.07 12.45
CA ALA A 136 -12.68 -2.43 12.42
C ALA A 136 -12.17 -2.11 13.82
N GLU A 137 -12.99 -1.52 14.69
CA GLU A 137 -12.63 -1.24 16.08
C GLU A 137 -12.33 -2.52 16.88
N ALA A 138 -13.10 -3.59 16.67
CA ALA A 138 -12.81 -4.89 17.27
C ALA A 138 -11.46 -5.43 16.82
N THR A 139 -11.11 -5.21 15.55
CA THR A 139 -9.81 -5.59 14.96
C THR A 139 -8.65 -4.87 15.63
N LEU A 140 -8.79 -3.56 15.88
CA LEU A 140 -7.74 -2.75 16.50
C LEU A 140 -7.33 -3.23 17.90
N LYS A 141 -8.25 -3.88 18.63
CA LYS A 141 -8.00 -4.45 19.97
C LYS A 141 -7.08 -5.69 19.91
N LEU A 142 -6.96 -6.33 18.77
CA LEU A 142 -6.13 -7.51 18.54
C LEU A 142 -4.70 -7.17 18.14
N LEU A 143 -4.40 -5.92 17.78
CA LEU A 143 -3.06 -5.48 17.38
C LEU A 143 -2.03 -5.69 18.48
N ARG A 144 -0.88 -6.25 18.12
CA ARG A 144 0.27 -6.51 18.99
C ARG A 144 1.54 -6.02 18.29
N PRO A 145 2.07 -4.84 18.67
CA PRO A 145 3.25 -4.28 18.03
C PRO A 145 4.50 -5.11 18.34
N VAL A 146 5.29 -5.39 17.30
CA VAL A 146 6.58 -6.07 17.40
C VAL A 146 7.64 -5.17 16.77
N ARG A 147 8.61 -4.72 17.54
CA ARG A 147 9.69 -3.85 17.06
C ARG A 147 10.60 -4.61 16.10
N VAL A 148 11.12 -3.92 15.12
CA VAL A 148 12.19 -4.45 14.24
C VAL A 148 13.35 -4.96 15.12
N GLY A 149 13.85 -6.17 14.82
CA GLY A 149 14.89 -6.84 15.59
C GLY A 149 14.41 -7.60 16.83
N ALA A 150 13.13 -7.45 17.24
CA ALA A 150 12.55 -8.29 18.28
C ALA A 150 11.96 -9.57 17.68
N SER A 151 12.05 -10.69 18.40
CA SER A 151 11.48 -11.97 17.99
C SER A 151 10.36 -12.40 18.95
N ILE A 152 9.26 -12.89 18.39
CA ILE A 152 8.08 -13.34 19.15
C ILE A 152 7.53 -14.66 18.59
N GLU A 153 7.01 -15.53 19.44
CA GLU A 153 6.30 -16.73 19.03
C GLU A 153 4.88 -16.39 18.57
N VAL A 154 4.57 -16.67 17.28
CA VAL A 154 3.26 -16.33 16.66
C VAL A 154 2.33 -17.55 16.56
N SER A 155 2.89 -18.73 16.69
CA SER A 155 2.23 -20.04 16.79
C SER A 155 3.22 -20.99 17.41
N LYS A 156 2.76 -22.13 17.93
CA LYS A 156 3.63 -23.10 18.60
C LYS A 156 4.85 -23.49 17.74
N GLY A 157 6.03 -23.14 18.22
CA GLY A 157 7.30 -23.40 17.52
C GLY A 157 7.55 -22.57 16.27
N VAL A 158 6.80 -21.48 16.06
CA VAL A 158 6.98 -20.55 14.95
C VAL A 158 7.32 -19.16 15.49
N MET A 159 8.56 -18.75 15.28
CA MET A 159 9.06 -17.43 15.70
C MET A 159 8.98 -16.44 14.55
N LEU A 160 8.53 -15.23 14.84
CA LEU A 160 8.47 -14.09 13.91
C LEU A 160 9.47 -13.02 14.34
N ASP A 161 10.14 -12.44 13.39
CA ASP A 161 10.76 -11.10 13.51
C ASP A 161 10.58 -10.31 12.21
N PHE A 162 10.71 -8.98 12.30
CA PHE A 162 10.61 -8.05 11.18
C PHE A 162 11.97 -7.44 10.85
N GLY A 163 12.25 -7.28 9.53
CA GLY A 163 13.30 -6.41 8.99
C GLY A 163 12.67 -5.21 8.29
N ARG A 164 13.31 -4.03 8.32
CA ARG A 164 12.80 -2.83 7.65
C ARG A 164 12.91 -2.96 6.13
N VAL A 165 11.88 -2.50 5.41
CA VAL A 165 11.89 -2.52 3.93
C VAL A 165 11.67 -1.16 3.28
N GLY A 166 11.41 -0.09 4.05
CA GLY A 166 11.40 1.29 3.55
C GLY A 166 10.27 1.66 2.58
N HIS A 167 9.23 0.82 2.45
CA HIS A 167 8.12 1.07 1.52
C HIS A 167 7.18 2.18 1.99
N ILE A 168 6.64 2.03 3.18
CA ILE A 168 5.93 3.05 3.95
C ILE A 168 6.32 2.95 5.42
N LEU A 169 5.91 3.90 6.23
CA LEU A 169 6.16 3.87 7.67
C LEU A 169 5.77 2.52 8.28
N GLY A 170 6.70 1.90 8.98
CA GLY A 170 6.50 0.62 9.64
C GLY A 170 6.46 -0.60 8.70
N ALA A 171 6.64 -0.44 7.40
CA ALA A 171 6.68 -1.58 6.49
C ALA A 171 7.88 -2.48 6.80
N GLY A 172 7.61 -3.79 6.91
CA GLY A 172 8.62 -4.77 7.25
C GLY A 172 8.53 -6.05 6.45
N SER A 173 9.68 -6.63 6.14
CA SER A 173 9.75 -8.05 5.75
C SER A 173 9.47 -8.92 6.96
N ALA A 174 8.72 -10.00 6.79
CA ALA A 174 8.35 -10.90 7.88
C ALA A 174 9.14 -12.21 7.77
N ARG A 175 9.97 -12.50 8.79
CA ARG A 175 10.79 -13.71 8.85
C ARG A 175 10.18 -14.69 9.84
N PHE A 176 9.84 -15.89 9.36
CA PHE A 176 9.29 -16.98 10.15
C PHE A 176 10.34 -18.09 10.30
N ALA A 177 10.75 -18.35 11.55
CA ALA A 177 11.66 -19.45 11.87
C ALA A 177 10.87 -20.58 12.54
N PHE A 178 10.98 -21.79 12.01
CA PHE A 178 10.29 -23.00 12.47
C PHE A 178 11.15 -24.24 12.28
N ALA A 179 10.76 -25.37 12.85
CA ALA A 179 11.50 -26.62 12.73
C ALA A 179 10.86 -27.57 11.70
N VAL A 180 11.67 -28.18 10.86
CA VAL A 180 11.30 -29.28 9.96
C VAL A 180 12.28 -30.42 10.18
N ASN A 181 11.80 -31.58 10.59
CA ASN A 181 12.65 -32.74 10.89
C ASN A 181 13.83 -32.41 11.86
N GLY A 182 13.54 -31.56 12.87
CA GLY A 182 14.54 -31.11 13.85
C GLY A 182 15.50 -30.02 13.35
N GLN A 183 15.45 -29.63 12.09
CA GLN A 183 16.27 -28.56 11.53
C GLN A 183 15.51 -27.22 11.50
N LYS A 184 16.18 -26.15 11.93
CA LYS A 184 15.63 -24.79 11.81
C LYS A 184 15.53 -24.40 10.33
N LYS A 185 14.35 -23.96 9.93
CA LYS A 185 14.03 -23.46 8.60
C LYS A 185 13.48 -22.04 8.68
N ILE A 186 13.66 -21.28 7.60
CA ILE A 186 13.25 -19.87 7.53
C ILE A 186 12.45 -19.64 6.26
N LEU A 187 11.22 -19.16 6.44
CA LEU A 187 10.41 -18.53 5.42
C LEU A 187 10.51 -17.01 5.59
N LEU A 188 10.90 -16.31 4.54
CA LEU A 188 10.94 -14.83 4.51
C LEU A 188 9.90 -14.32 3.50
N ASP A 189 9.06 -13.41 3.94
CA ASP A 189 8.19 -12.61 3.07
C ASP A 189 8.76 -11.19 2.99
N SER A 190 9.03 -10.70 1.78
CA SER A 190 9.52 -9.33 1.58
C SER A 190 8.50 -8.29 2.01
N GLY A 191 7.21 -8.64 2.04
CA GLY A 191 6.16 -7.63 1.92
C GLY A 191 6.38 -6.81 0.65
N ASP A 192 5.92 -5.57 0.64
CA ASP A 192 6.26 -4.63 -0.42
C ASP A 192 7.62 -3.99 -0.13
N LEU A 193 8.54 -4.15 -1.05
CA LEU A 193 9.90 -3.63 -0.92
C LEU A 193 9.94 -2.16 -1.31
N GLY A 194 10.48 -1.33 -0.42
CA GLY A 194 10.71 0.08 -0.68
C GLY A 194 11.92 0.33 -1.57
N ARG A 195 12.01 1.56 -2.03
CA ARG A 195 13.11 2.06 -2.85
C ARG A 195 14.29 2.47 -1.97
N TYR A 196 15.44 2.60 -2.59
CA TYR A 196 16.63 3.16 -1.96
C TYR A 196 16.74 4.67 -2.20
N ASP A 197 17.43 5.34 -1.29
CA ASP A 197 17.73 6.78 -1.39
C ASP A 197 16.44 7.64 -1.55
N ARG A 198 15.35 7.23 -0.89
CA ARG A 198 14.09 7.99 -0.88
C ARG A 198 13.96 8.83 0.39
N PRO A 199 13.31 10.00 0.29
CA PRO A 199 13.20 10.89 1.45
C PRO A 199 12.29 10.29 2.53
N ILE A 200 12.46 10.76 3.76
CA ILE A 200 11.68 10.51 4.96
C ILE A 200 12.06 9.22 5.68
N LEU A 201 12.10 8.08 4.98
CA LEU A 201 12.28 6.77 5.59
C LEU A 201 13.66 6.17 5.28
N LYS A 202 14.17 5.38 6.22
CA LYS A 202 15.40 4.61 6.02
C LYS A 202 15.26 3.60 4.90
N ASP A 203 16.36 3.34 4.23
CA ASP A 203 16.48 2.31 3.19
C ASP A 203 16.12 0.91 3.68
N PRO A 204 15.78 -0.01 2.76
CA PRO A 204 15.63 -1.42 3.07
C PRO A 204 16.87 -2.00 3.74
N GLU A 205 16.67 -2.78 4.81
CA GLU A 205 17.74 -3.55 5.42
C GLU A 205 18.20 -4.68 4.48
N PRO A 206 19.47 -5.09 4.55
CA PRO A 206 19.97 -6.21 3.74
C PRO A 206 19.16 -7.48 3.95
N GLY A 207 19.02 -8.27 2.89
CA GLY A 207 18.37 -9.58 2.96
C GLY A 207 19.11 -10.52 3.90
N VAL A 208 18.35 -11.38 4.54
CA VAL A 208 18.86 -12.38 5.49
C VAL A 208 18.77 -13.80 4.92
N ALA A 209 19.52 -14.75 5.47
CA ALA A 209 19.44 -16.13 5.04
C ALA A 209 18.01 -16.68 5.21
N ALA A 210 17.46 -17.25 4.15
CA ALA A 210 16.14 -17.89 4.12
C ALA A 210 16.20 -19.21 3.34
N ASP A 211 15.34 -20.18 3.71
CA ASP A 211 15.12 -21.38 2.92
C ASP A 211 14.10 -21.11 1.81
N TRP A 212 13.05 -20.37 2.11
CA TRP A 212 12.04 -19.92 1.16
C TRP A 212 11.87 -18.40 1.24
N LEU A 213 11.72 -17.79 0.09
CA LEU A 213 11.51 -16.35 -0.06
C LEU A 213 10.24 -16.10 -0.86
N LEU A 214 9.35 -15.23 -0.35
CA LEU A 214 8.34 -14.57 -1.14
C LEU A 214 8.86 -13.18 -1.49
N ILE A 215 8.86 -12.85 -2.79
CA ILE A 215 9.35 -11.56 -3.29
C ILE A 215 8.28 -10.88 -4.14
N GLU A 216 7.99 -9.60 -3.83
CA GLU A 216 7.10 -8.79 -4.63
C GLU A 216 7.63 -8.56 -6.05
N SER A 217 6.73 -8.22 -6.99
CA SER A 217 7.08 -7.98 -8.40
C SER A 217 6.24 -6.90 -9.06
N THR A 218 5.77 -5.92 -8.29
CA THR A 218 4.92 -4.81 -8.79
C THR A 218 5.56 -4.11 -9.97
N TYR A 219 6.85 -3.81 -9.89
CA TYR A 219 7.67 -3.24 -10.97
C TYR A 219 8.73 -4.21 -11.50
N GLY A 220 8.45 -5.50 -11.49
CA GLY A 220 9.41 -6.53 -11.90
C GLY A 220 9.88 -6.46 -13.35
N ASN A 221 9.23 -5.66 -14.20
CA ASN A 221 9.59 -5.44 -15.61
C ASN A 221 9.94 -3.98 -15.94
N ARG A 222 10.14 -3.13 -14.94
CA ARG A 222 10.37 -1.68 -15.16
C ARG A 222 11.50 -1.17 -14.29
N ILE A 223 12.15 -0.13 -14.79
CA ILE A 223 13.11 0.70 -14.05
C ILE A 223 12.46 2.07 -13.88
N HIS A 224 12.47 2.60 -12.68
CA HIS A 224 11.99 3.96 -12.43
C HIS A 224 12.91 4.99 -13.09
N PRO A 225 12.34 6.03 -13.70
CA PRO A 225 13.15 7.15 -14.16
C PRO A 225 13.89 7.77 -12.96
N GLN A 226 15.14 8.14 -13.18
CA GLN A 226 15.90 8.88 -12.17
C GLN A 226 15.35 10.30 -12.09
N GLY A 227 15.06 10.75 -10.86
CA GLY A 227 14.80 12.16 -10.59
C GLY A 227 13.43 12.65 -11.08
N SER A 228 12.33 12.15 -10.55
CA SER A 228 10.99 12.71 -10.81
C SER A 228 10.74 14.09 -10.19
N GLU A 229 11.65 14.57 -9.36
CA GLU A 229 11.60 15.94 -8.80
C GLU A 229 11.63 17.03 -9.88
N PRO A 230 12.50 16.98 -10.93
CA PRO A 230 12.49 17.97 -12.01
C PRO A 230 11.13 18.04 -12.75
N GLU A 231 10.49 16.90 -12.97
CA GLU A 231 9.17 16.85 -13.62
C GLU A 231 8.07 17.43 -12.74
N LEU A 232 8.05 17.09 -11.44
CA LEU A 232 7.13 17.69 -10.47
C LEU A 232 7.32 19.20 -10.39
N ARG A 233 8.57 19.66 -10.33
CA ARG A 233 8.94 21.09 -10.35
C ARG A 233 8.39 21.80 -11.59
N ALA A 234 8.57 21.21 -12.76
CA ALA A 234 8.06 21.77 -14.02
C ALA A 234 6.54 21.88 -14.03
N VAL A 235 5.83 20.84 -13.53
CA VAL A 235 4.37 20.86 -13.42
C VAL A 235 3.89 21.94 -12.44
N ILE A 236 4.55 22.11 -11.30
CA ILE A 236 4.16 23.14 -10.32
C ILE A 236 4.43 24.54 -10.87
N LYS A 237 5.56 24.76 -11.55
CA LYS A 237 5.83 26.06 -12.23
C LYS A 237 4.78 26.37 -13.29
N GLU A 238 4.49 25.42 -14.18
CA GLU A 238 3.42 25.57 -15.19
C GLU A 238 2.07 25.90 -14.55
N THR A 239 1.74 25.21 -13.44
CA THR A 239 0.52 25.46 -12.66
C THR A 239 0.46 26.90 -12.14
N ALA A 240 1.57 27.41 -11.60
CA ALA A 240 1.66 28.77 -11.07
C ALA A 240 1.58 29.84 -12.17
N GLU A 241 2.35 29.69 -13.24
CA GLU A 241 2.44 30.63 -14.37
C GLU A 241 1.11 30.74 -15.12
N GLN A 242 0.46 29.60 -15.38
CA GLN A 242 -0.80 29.54 -16.11
C GLN A 242 -2.04 29.67 -15.19
N ARG A 243 -1.85 29.92 -13.88
CA ARG A 243 -2.90 30.05 -12.87
C ARG A 243 -3.89 28.88 -12.88
N ARG A 244 -3.36 27.64 -13.03
CA ARG A 244 -4.14 26.40 -13.12
C ARG A 244 -4.43 25.79 -11.76
N CYS A 245 -5.35 24.80 -11.77
CA CYS A 245 -5.53 23.85 -10.67
C CYS A 245 -4.75 22.57 -10.96
N LEU A 246 -3.87 22.16 -10.04
CA LEU A 246 -3.17 20.88 -10.09
C LEU A 246 -3.82 19.92 -9.09
N ILE A 247 -4.43 18.82 -9.58
CA ILE A 247 -4.97 17.76 -8.75
C ILE A 247 -3.97 16.60 -8.76
N ILE A 248 -3.57 16.15 -7.57
CA ILE A 248 -2.69 15.00 -7.39
C ILE A 248 -3.45 13.94 -6.60
N PRO A 249 -4.05 12.94 -7.27
CA PRO A 249 -4.55 11.75 -6.59
C PRO A 249 -3.38 11.05 -5.89
N ALA A 250 -3.45 10.90 -4.57
CA ALA A 250 -2.37 10.34 -3.78
C ALA A 250 -2.90 9.33 -2.76
N PHE A 251 -2.10 8.28 -2.48
CA PHE A 251 -2.38 7.44 -1.33
C PHE A 251 -2.23 8.29 -0.06
N ALA A 252 -3.17 8.15 0.86
CA ALA A 252 -3.17 8.91 2.10
C ALA A 252 -1.94 8.61 2.97
N ILE A 253 -1.44 7.37 2.88
CA ILE A 253 -0.27 6.87 3.59
C ILE A 253 0.90 6.72 2.60
N GLY A 254 2.04 7.30 2.92
CA GLY A 254 3.28 7.27 2.15
C GLY A 254 3.34 8.40 1.12
N ARG A 255 2.52 8.33 0.06
CA ARG A 255 2.58 9.25 -1.08
C ARG A 255 2.25 10.70 -0.72
N THR A 256 1.24 10.94 0.09
CA THR A 256 0.86 12.29 0.53
C THR A 256 2.02 12.93 1.29
N GLN A 257 2.67 12.20 2.20
CA GLN A 257 3.79 12.68 3.00
C GLN A 257 4.99 13.02 2.12
N GLU A 258 5.33 12.13 1.20
CA GLU A 258 6.46 12.33 0.27
C GLU A 258 6.25 13.54 -0.65
N LEU A 259 5.04 13.72 -1.20
CA LEU A 259 4.71 14.87 -2.04
C LEU A 259 4.81 16.18 -1.25
N VAL A 260 4.26 16.24 -0.04
CA VAL A 260 4.33 17.42 0.81
C VAL A 260 5.77 17.76 1.19
N TYR A 261 6.56 16.74 1.56
CA TYR A 261 7.98 16.90 1.85
C TYR A 261 8.76 17.45 0.64
N THR A 262 8.56 16.86 -0.53
CA THR A 262 9.25 17.27 -1.76
C THR A 262 8.86 18.68 -2.19
N ILE A 263 7.57 19.02 -2.13
CA ILE A 263 7.09 20.39 -2.40
C ILE A 263 7.76 21.37 -1.43
N ARG A 264 7.78 21.04 -0.14
CA ARG A 264 8.41 21.85 0.89
C ARG A 264 9.90 22.06 0.61
N LYS A 265 10.64 21.01 0.28
CA LYS A 265 12.07 21.07 -0.06
C LYS A 265 12.33 22.02 -1.25
N MET A 266 11.50 21.91 -2.29
CA MET A 266 11.58 22.81 -3.46
C MET A 266 11.23 24.27 -3.13
N GLU A 267 10.25 24.50 -2.25
CA GLU A 267 9.91 25.85 -1.76
C GLU A 267 11.06 26.48 -0.96
N ASP A 268 11.71 25.70 -0.10
CA ASP A 268 12.83 26.17 0.73
C ASP A 268 14.07 26.45 -0.11
N ALA A 269 14.30 25.68 -1.16
CA ALA A 269 15.36 25.93 -2.15
C ALA A 269 15.04 27.07 -3.14
N GLY A 270 13.83 27.65 -3.09
CA GLY A 270 13.42 28.70 -4.04
C GLY A 270 13.22 28.20 -5.47
N GLU A 271 13.10 26.90 -5.65
CA GLU A 271 12.95 26.26 -6.96
C GLU A 271 11.54 26.34 -7.54
N ILE A 272 10.54 26.52 -6.68
CA ILE A 272 9.13 26.70 -7.04
C ILE A 272 8.52 27.87 -6.26
N PRO A 273 7.51 28.56 -6.80
CA PRO A 273 6.76 29.56 -6.03
C PRO A 273 5.89 28.89 -4.97
N ALA A 274 5.77 29.53 -3.80
CA ALA A 274 4.86 29.07 -2.75
C ALA A 274 3.40 29.37 -3.14
N ILE A 275 2.71 28.40 -3.71
CA ILE A 275 1.28 28.43 -4.03
C ILE A 275 0.47 27.64 -2.98
N PRO A 276 -0.84 27.88 -2.81
CA PRO A 276 -1.66 27.11 -1.88
C PRO A 276 -1.63 25.61 -2.17
N VAL A 277 -1.35 24.79 -1.16
CA VAL A 277 -1.38 23.32 -1.22
C VAL A 277 -2.48 22.83 -0.28
N TYR A 278 -3.56 22.33 -0.85
CA TYR A 278 -4.68 21.75 -0.10
C TYR A 278 -4.48 20.25 0.06
N VAL A 279 -4.33 19.78 1.29
CA VAL A 279 -4.36 18.35 1.61
C VAL A 279 -5.79 18.01 2.03
N ASP A 280 -6.54 17.40 1.11
CA ASP A 280 -7.93 17.02 1.32
C ASP A 280 -8.08 15.50 1.51
N SER A 281 -7.56 15.05 2.63
CA SER A 281 -7.64 13.67 3.09
C SER A 281 -7.50 13.65 4.62
N PRO A 282 -8.59 13.45 5.39
CA PRO A 282 -8.49 13.31 6.85
C PRO A 282 -7.49 12.26 7.28
N MET A 283 -7.56 11.06 6.67
CA MET A 283 -6.59 9.99 6.91
C MET A 283 -5.15 10.40 6.56
N GLY A 284 -4.94 11.14 5.46
CA GLY A 284 -3.61 11.63 5.08
C GLY A 284 -3.02 12.61 6.09
N ILE A 285 -3.86 13.43 6.72
CA ILE A 285 -3.45 14.38 7.77
C ILE A 285 -3.02 13.60 9.03
N GLU A 286 -3.85 12.65 9.49
CA GLU A 286 -3.54 11.83 10.66
C GLU A 286 -2.31 10.95 10.42
N ALA A 287 -2.17 10.36 9.23
CA ALA A 287 -0.97 9.64 8.85
C ALA A 287 0.29 10.52 8.91
N THR A 288 0.19 11.80 8.51
CA THR A 288 1.33 12.73 8.60
C THR A 288 1.77 12.99 10.04
N GLU A 289 0.83 13.07 10.97
CA GLU A 289 1.12 13.17 12.41
C GLU A 289 1.77 11.89 12.94
N ILE A 290 1.34 10.72 12.48
CA ILE A 290 1.96 9.43 12.83
C ILE A 290 3.38 9.36 12.29
N TYR A 291 3.61 9.72 11.02
CA TYR A 291 4.96 9.82 10.43
C TYR A 291 5.90 10.67 11.28
N SER A 292 5.43 11.84 11.72
CA SER A 292 6.25 12.75 12.53
C SER A 292 6.64 12.17 13.90
N ARG A 293 5.87 11.22 14.45
CA ARG A 293 6.14 10.61 15.78
C ARG A 293 7.12 9.45 15.74
N HIS A 294 7.18 8.71 14.62
CA HIS A 294 8.03 7.51 14.48
C HIS A 294 9.44 7.88 13.98
N THR A 295 10.18 8.63 14.80
CA THR A 295 11.51 9.14 14.42
C THR A 295 12.55 8.03 14.24
N GLU A 296 12.32 6.84 14.80
CA GLU A 296 13.17 5.65 14.61
C GLU A 296 13.17 5.13 13.16
N GLU A 297 12.14 5.47 12.38
CA GLU A 297 12.02 5.11 10.97
C GLU A 297 12.60 6.18 10.02
N HIS A 298 12.88 7.39 10.53
CA HIS A 298 13.36 8.50 9.70
C HIS A 298 14.77 8.26 9.18
N ASP A 299 14.99 8.64 7.92
CA ASP A 299 16.32 8.77 7.35
C ASP A 299 17.10 9.89 8.04
N PHE A 300 18.37 10.06 7.65
CA PHE A 300 19.26 11.05 8.27
C PHE A 300 18.78 12.49 8.00
N GLU A 301 18.33 12.80 6.78
CA GLU A 301 17.88 14.15 6.40
C GLU A 301 16.60 14.53 7.16
N MET A 302 15.61 13.64 7.19
CA MET A 302 14.37 13.84 7.91
C MET A 302 14.60 13.98 9.42
N ALA A 303 15.49 13.17 10.00
CA ALA A 303 15.83 13.25 11.42
C ALA A 303 16.48 14.60 11.79
N GLN A 304 17.36 15.13 10.93
CA GLN A 304 17.95 16.45 11.12
C GLN A 304 16.89 17.56 11.05
N LEU A 305 16.03 17.53 10.02
CA LEU A 305 14.99 18.55 9.83
C LEU A 305 13.96 18.54 10.96
N SER A 306 13.64 17.37 11.51
CA SER A 306 12.69 17.24 12.62
C SER A 306 13.22 17.84 13.94
N ASN A 307 14.52 17.99 14.08
CA ASN A 307 15.14 18.65 15.23
C ASN A 307 15.11 20.20 15.16
N HIS A 308 14.77 20.76 14.00
CA HIS A 308 14.55 22.19 13.82
C HIS A 308 13.05 22.49 13.99
N GLU A 309 12.70 23.70 14.48
CA GLU A 309 11.32 24.10 14.83
C GLU A 309 10.27 24.03 13.70
N ARG A 310 10.65 23.63 12.49
CA ARG A 310 9.75 23.54 11.32
C ARG A 310 9.41 22.10 11.01
N ASN A 311 8.09 21.75 11.04
CA ASN A 311 7.62 20.45 10.60
C ASN A 311 7.96 20.21 9.11
N PRO A 312 8.86 19.25 8.77
CA PRO A 312 9.27 19.00 7.39
C PRO A 312 8.16 18.45 6.51
N LEU A 313 7.09 17.90 7.09
CA LEU A 313 5.91 17.40 6.40
C LEU A 313 4.80 18.47 6.25
N ARG A 314 5.20 19.74 6.12
CA ARG A 314 4.26 20.85 5.92
C ARG A 314 4.82 21.90 4.96
N SER A 315 4.23 22.07 3.76
CA SER A 315 4.59 23.15 2.83
C SER A 315 4.23 24.53 3.38
N ARG A 316 4.85 25.59 2.83
CA ARG A 316 4.72 26.97 3.35
C ARG A 316 3.28 27.48 3.38
N ARG A 317 2.47 27.14 2.36
CA ARG A 317 1.08 27.54 2.23
C ARG A 317 0.11 26.35 2.27
N MET A 318 0.44 25.33 3.08
CA MET A 318 -0.40 24.15 3.22
C MET A 318 -1.65 24.46 4.03
N VAL A 319 -2.79 24.03 3.49
CA VAL A 319 -4.10 24.08 4.12
C VAL A 319 -4.65 22.65 4.19
N VAL A 320 -5.14 22.24 5.36
CA VAL A 320 -5.76 20.94 5.55
C VAL A 320 -7.28 21.07 5.56
N ALA A 321 -7.96 20.23 4.78
CA ALA A 321 -9.42 20.17 4.75
C ALA A 321 -9.90 18.98 5.59
N LYS A 322 -10.38 19.25 6.80
CA LYS A 322 -10.87 18.23 7.73
C LYS A 322 -12.34 17.88 7.50
N THR A 323 -13.17 18.87 7.12
CA THR A 323 -14.62 18.67 6.99
C THR A 323 -15.08 18.60 5.52
N PRO A 324 -16.26 18.00 5.25
CA PRO A 324 -16.85 17.99 3.91
C PRO A 324 -17.11 19.40 3.34
N GLU A 325 -17.45 20.38 4.20
CA GLU A 325 -17.70 21.78 3.80
C GLU A 325 -16.41 22.43 3.30
N GLN A 326 -15.29 22.21 4.03
CA GLN A 326 -13.97 22.67 3.62
C GLN A 326 -13.54 22.05 2.29
N SER A 327 -13.77 20.75 2.12
CA SER A 327 -13.49 20.04 0.88
C SER A 327 -14.29 20.60 -0.31
N LYS A 328 -15.59 20.85 -0.12
CA LYS A 328 -16.45 21.44 -1.15
C LYS A 328 -15.99 22.84 -1.55
N ALA A 329 -15.61 23.66 -0.58
CA ALA A 329 -15.15 25.03 -0.83
C ALA A 329 -13.89 25.09 -1.75
N ILE A 330 -13.04 24.06 -1.73
CA ILE A 330 -11.87 23.97 -2.60
C ILE A 330 -12.27 23.88 -4.09
N ASN A 331 -13.44 23.30 -4.39
CA ASN A 331 -13.89 23.14 -5.77
C ASN A 331 -14.22 24.49 -6.45
N ASP A 332 -14.57 25.51 -5.69
CA ASP A 332 -14.92 26.85 -6.20
C ASP A 332 -13.70 27.78 -6.28
N MET A 333 -12.54 27.35 -5.77
CA MET A 333 -11.33 28.17 -5.76
C MET A 333 -10.68 28.23 -7.15
N LYS A 334 -10.21 29.42 -7.53
CA LYS A 334 -9.44 29.63 -8.76
C LYS A 334 -7.95 29.42 -8.51
N GLY A 335 -7.25 28.87 -9.54
CA GLY A 335 -5.79 28.69 -9.47
C GLY A 335 -5.00 30.01 -9.35
N PRO A 336 -3.69 29.93 -9.03
CA PRO A 336 -2.91 28.68 -8.93
C PRO A 336 -3.12 28.00 -7.56
N LEU A 337 -3.34 26.70 -7.59
CA LEU A 337 -3.41 25.87 -6.38
C LEU A 337 -3.09 24.40 -6.67
N ILE A 338 -2.67 23.68 -5.63
CA ILE A 338 -2.45 22.23 -5.65
C ILE A 338 -3.47 21.59 -4.73
N ILE A 339 -4.11 20.49 -5.17
CA ILE A 339 -4.99 19.65 -4.37
C ILE A 339 -4.38 18.25 -4.29
N ILE A 340 -3.96 17.83 -3.11
CA ILE A 340 -3.52 16.45 -2.83
C ILE A 340 -4.66 15.75 -2.11
N SER A 341 -5.25 14.72 -2.73
CA SER A 341 -6.44 14.07 -2.19
C SER A 341 -6.42 12.55 -2.41
N ALA A 342 -6.90 11.80 -1.44
CA ALA A 342 -7.02 10.34 -1.53
C ALA A 342 -8.30 9.94 -2.31
N SER A 343 -8.27 8.86 -3.11
CA SER A 343 -7.27 7.80 -3.24
C SER A 343 -6.34 8.00 -4.45
N GLY A 344 -5.13 7.42 -4.39
CA GLY A 344 -4.11 7.55 -5.43
C GLY A 344 -4.48 6.94 -6.80
N MET A 345 -5.38 5.96 -6.84
CA MET A 345 -5.88 5.33 -8.07
C MET A 345 -7.29 5.82 -8.48
N ALA A 346 -7.79 6.88 -7.85
CA ALA A 346 -9.13 7.44 -8.06
C ALA A 346 -10.26 6.38 -7.93
N THR A 347 -10.13 5.46 -6.99
CA THR A 347 -11.11 4.39 -6.75
C THR A 347 -12.26 4.83 -5.86
N GLY A 348 -12.04 5.80 -4.97
CA GLY A 348 -13.02 6.30 -4.00
C GLY A 348 -12.55 7.61 -3.35
N GLY A 349 -13.26 8.06 -2.32
CA GLY A 349 -12.87 9.20 -1.50
C GLY A 349 -13.12 10.58 -2.13
N ARG A 350 -12.61 11.61 -1.46
CA ARG A 350 -12.85 13.03 -1.82
C ARG A 350 -12.26 13.41 -3.18
N VAL A 351 -11.20 12.75 -3.62
CA VAL A 351 -10.58 12.99 -4.93
C VAL A 351 -11.58 12.84 -6.08
N LEU A 352 -12.57 11.94 -5.97
CA LEU A 352 -13.60 11.77 -7.00
C LEU A 352 -14.46 13.02 -7.17
N HIS A 353 -14.73 13.75 -6.09
CA HIS A 353 -15.49 15.00 -6.15
C HIS A 353 -14.69 16.10 -6.83
N HIS A 354 -13.39 16.22 -6.52
CA HIS A 354 -12.48 17.15 -7.21
C HIS A 354 -12.36 16.82 -8.69
N LEU A 355 -12.16 15.55 -9.03
CA LEU A 355 -12.06 15.10 -10.43
C LEU A 355 -13.38 15.33 -11.17
N LYS A 356 -14.53 14.98 -10.60
CA LYS A 356 -15.84 15.23 -11.20
C LYS A 356 -16.04 16.71 -11.53
N HIS A 357 -15.65 17.58 -10.61
CA HIS A 357 -15.86 19.03 -10.74
C HIS A 357 -14.88 19.67 -11.74
N ARG A 358 -13.65 19.14 -11.88
CA ARG A 358 -12.57 19.82 -12.60
C ARG A 358 -12.08 19.13 -13.87
N LEU A 359 -12.35 17.84 -14.09
CA LEU A 359 -11.98 17.16 -15.34
C LEU A 359 -12.56 17.81 -16.60
N PRO A 360 -13.78 18.40 -16.59
CA PRO A 360 -14.31 19.06 -17.78
C PRO A 360 -13.62 20.37 -18.17
N TYR A 361 -12.64 20.86 -17.40
CA TYR A 361 -12.03 22.17 -17.64
C TYR A 361 -10.56 22.04 -18.05
N THR A 362 -10.16 22.81 -19.07
CA THR A 362 -8.79 22.84 -19.62
C THR A 362 -7.77 23.55 -18.72
N ASP A 363 -8.22 24.33 -17.72
CA ASP A 363 -7.40 24.98 -16.72
C ASP A 363 -6.99 24.06 -15.57
N THR A 364 -7.30 22.78 -15.68
CA THR A 364 -6.95 21.73 -14.71
C THR A 364 -5.88 20.82 -15.26
N THR A 365 -4.94 20.47 -14.39
CA THR A 365 -3.97 19.38 -14.62
C THR A 365 -4.19 18.30 -13.58
N VAL A 366 -4.31 17.05 -13.99
CA VAL A 366 -4.30 15.87 -13.11
C VAL A 366 -2.94 15.22 -13.21
N LEU A 367 -2.26 15.05 -12.08
CA LEU A 367 -0.95 14.43 -11.98
C LEU A 367 -1.06 13.09 -11.26
N LEU A 368 -0.95 12.01 -12.00
CA LEU A 368 -0.93 10.65 -11.44
C LEU A 368 0.48 10.34 -10.96
N ALA A 369 0.67 10.26 -9.66
CA ALA A 369 1.96 10.04 -9.03
C ALA A 369 2.06 8.61 -8.48
N GLY A 370 2.47 7.66 -9.32
CA GLY A 370 2.68 6.26 -8.96
C GLY A 370 1.80 5.28 -9.73
N TYR A 371 1.89 4.01 -9.35
CA TYR A 371 1.25 2.89 -10.03
C TYR A 371 -0.29 3.03 -10.12
N GLN A 372 -0.84 2.69 -11.27
CA GLN A 372 -2.28 2.67 -11.54
C GLN A 372 -2.68 1.25 -11.93
N ALA A 373 -3.35 0.54 -11.02
CA ALA A 373 -3.78 -0.84 -11.25
C ALA A 373 -4.86 -0.93 -12.33
N GLU A 374 -4.86 -2.03 -13.06
CA GLU A 374 -5.88 -2.32 -14.08
C GLU A 374 -7.29 -2.26 -13.48
N GLY A 375 -8.26 -1.74 -14.26
CA GLY A 375 -9.64 -1.58 -13.84
C GLY A 375 -9.90 -0.40 -12.88
N THR A 376 -8.90 0.44 -12.60
CA THR A 376 -9.08 1.66 -11.82
C THR A 376 -9.34 2.88 -12.72
N ARG A 377 -9.93 3.94 -12.14
CA ARG A 377 -10.15 5.21 -12.87
C ARG A 377 -8.84 5.92 -13.15
N GLY A 378 -7.87 5.85 -12.23
CA GLY A 378 -6.53 6.39 -12.46
C GLY A 378 -5.89 5.76 -13.70
N ARG A 379 -5.99 4.43 -13.87
CA ARG A 379 -5.51 3.74 -15.07
C ARG A 379 -6.24 4.20 -16.34
N SER A 380 -7.56 4.34 -16.30
CA SER A 380 -8.32 4.87 -17.43
C SER A 380 -7.89 6.28 -17.83
N LEU A 381 -7.63 7.17 -16.85
CA LEU A 381 -7.08 8.51 -17.10
C LEU A 381 -5.67 8.45 -17.70
N GLN A 382 -4.81 7.57 -17.18
CA GLN A 382 -3.45 7.34 -17.69
C GLN A 382 -3.46 6.86 -19.13
N ASP A 383 -4.41 5.99 -19.49
CA ASP A 383 -4.58 5.43 -20.84
C ASP A 383 -5.27 6.44 -21.81
N GLY A 384 -5.57 7.66 -21.36
CA GLY A 384 -6.09 8.75 -22.19
C GLY A 384 -7.60 8.70 -22.44
N ALA A 385 -8.38 8.13 -21.52
CA ALA A 385 -9.83 8.12 -21.61
C ALA A 385 -10.40 9.54 -21.82
N LYS A 386 -11.32 9.69 -22.76
CA LYS A 386 -12.00 10.96 -23.06
C LYS A 386 -13.21 11.19 -22.17
N GLU A 387 -13.72 10.14 -21.60
CA GLU A 387 -14.83 10.14 -20.64
C GLU A 387 -14.56 9.12 -19.55
N ILE A 388 -15.03 9.43 -18.34
CA ILE A 388 -14.86 8.54 -17.20
C ILE A 388 -16.13 8.49 -16.34
N LYS A 389 -16.55 7.28 -15.96
CA LYS A 389 -17.72 7.10 -15.09
C LYS A 389 -17.33 7.21 -13.64
N MET A 390 -17.89 8.20 -12.92
CA MET A 390 -17.70 8.35 -11.47
C MET A 390 -18.94 8.92 -10.80
N LEU A 391 -19.20 8.50 -9.58
CA LEU A 391 -20.34 8.96 -8.77
C LEU A 391 -21.70 8.87 -9.49
N GLY A 392 -21.85 7.85 -10.36
CA GLY A 392 -23.08 7.60 -11.13
C GLY A 392 -23.22 8.39 -12.43
N GLU A 393 -22.28 9.28 -12.76
CA GLU A 393 -22.29 10.15 -13.95
C GLU A 393 -21.11 9.84 -14.88
N VAL A 394 -21.25 10.17 -16.16
CA VAL A 394 -20.17 10.15 -17.14
C VAL A 394 -19.62 11.56 -17.27
N ILE A 395 -18.32 11.71 -17.01
CA ILE A 395 -17.63 12.98 -16.96
C ILE A 395 -16.64 13.07 -18.12
N ALA A 396 -16.72 14.13 -18.91
CA ALA A 396 -15.76 14.40 -19.98
C ALA A 396 -14.37 14.74 -19.39
N VAL A 397 -13.31 14.29 -20.05
CA VAL A 397 -11.93 14.56 -19.66
C VAL A 397 -11.31 15.58 -20.64
N GLN A 398 -11.33 16.87 -20.26
CA GLN A 398 -10.65 17.95 -20.96
C GLN A 398 -9.38 18.41 -20.23
N ALA A 399 -9.28 18.08 -18.93
CA ALA A 399 -8.10 18.34 -18.13
C ALA A 399 -6.87 17.68 -18.72
N LYS A 400 -5.70 18.32 -18.55
CA LYS A 400 -4.40 17.72 -18.92
C LYS A 400 -4.07 16.62 -17.93
N VAL A 401 -3.81 15.40 -18.40
CA VAL A 401 -3.35 14.28 -17.56
C VAL A 401 -1.86 14.10 -17.76
N LYS A 402 -1.11 14.08 -16.66
CA LYS A 402 0.32 13.79 -16.60
C LYS A 402 0.58 12.62 -15.66
N VAL A 403 1.64 11.87 -15.90
CA VAL A 403 2.05 10.71 -15.10
C VAL A 403 3.47 10.93 -14.62
N LEU A 404 3.72 10.65 -13.33
CA LEU A 404 5.05 10.66 -12.70
C LEU A 404 5.34 9.25 -12.15
N ASP A 405 6.07 8.45 -12.89
CA ASP A 405 6.38 7.07 -12.50
C ASP A 405 7.42 6.99 -11.36
N GLY A 406 8.27 7.99 -11.22
CA GLY A 406 9.35 7.99 -10.22
C GLY A 406 8.93 8.21 -8.77
N PHE A 407 7.65 8.51 -8.51
CA PHE A 407 7.11 8.62 -7.15
C PHE A 407 6.52 7.31 -6.62
N SER A 408 6.71 6.16 -7.27
CA SER A 408 6.30 4.88 -6.68
C SER A 408 7.09 4.60 -5.39
N ALA A 409 6.41 4.06 -4.37
CA ALA A 409 7.07 3.60 -3.15
C ALA A 409 7.69 2.20 -3.31
N HIS A 410 7.20 1.41 -4.28
CA HIS A 410 7.77 0.09 -4.56
C HIS A 410 9.13 0.18 -5.23
N ALA A 411 10.02 -0.71 -4.85
CA ALA A 411 11.27 -0.94 -5.55
C ALA A 411 11.02 -1.30 -7.02
N ASP A 412 11.87 -0.81 -7.89
CA ASP A 412 11.89 -1.23 -9.29
C ASP A 412 12.68 -2.54 -9.49
N GLN A 413 12.71 -3.02 -10.73
CA GLN A 413 13.44 -4.23 -11.09
C GLN A 413 14.91 -4.22 -10.63
N GLY A 414 15.60 -3.10 -10.80
CA GLY A 414 17.00 -2.94 -10.42
C GLY A 414 17.19 -2.93 -8.90
N GLU A 415 16.30 -2.21 -8.19
CA GLU A 415 16.30 -2.11 -6.74
C GLU A 415 15.94 -3.45 -6.08
N ILE A 416 14.98 -4.22 -6.63
CA ILE A 416 14.68 -5.59 -6.19
C ILE A 416 15.91 -6.48 -6.36
N LEU A 417 16.57 -6.45 -7.52
CA LEU A 417 17.78 -7.25 -7.75
C LEU A 417 18.95 -6.80 -6.83
N ARG A 418 19.07 -5.49 -6.54
CA ARG A 418 20.03 -4.97 -5.55
C ARG A 418 19.77 -5.59 -4.19
N TRP A 419 18.52 -5.62 -3.73
CA TRP A 419 18.15 -6.22 -2.44
C TRP A 419 18.42 -7.72 -2.41
N LEU A 420 18.01 -8.47 -3.45
CA LEU A 420 18.28 -9.90 -3.57
C LEU A 420 19.78 -10.21 -3.56
N GLY A 421 20.61 -9.33 -4.16
CA GLY A 421 22.07 -9.45 -4.16
C GLY A 421 22.72 -9.31 -2.78
N THR A 422 21.99 -8.82 -1.76
CA THR A 422 22.49 -8.69 -0.38
C THR A 422 22.34 -9.99 0.43
N PHE A 423 21.61 -10.99 -0.06
CA PHE A 423 21.43 -12.25 0.64
C PHE A 423 22.76 -13.02 0.77
N PRO A 424 23.10 -13.55 1.95
CA PRO A 424 24.36 -14.26 2.17
C PRO A 424 24.44 -15.59 1.41
N LYS A 425 23.29 -16.16 1.03
CA LYS A 425 23.17 -17.38 0.20
C LYS A 425 21.82 -17.39 -0.51
N ALA A 426 21.74 -18.07 -1.64
CA ALA A 426 20.49 -18.32 -2.36
C ALA A 426 19.47 -19.04 -1.47
N PRO A 427 18.19 -18.65 -1.46
CA PRO A 427 17.11 -19.47 -0.93
C PRO A 427 17.01 -20.82 -1.66
N LYS A 428 16.48 -21.83 -0.99
CA LYS A 428 16.15 -23.10 -1.62
C LYS A 428 15.15 -22.92 -2.77
N LEU A 429 14.16 -22.02 -2.56
CA LEU A 429 13.19 -21.64 -3.56
C LEU A 429 12.67 -20.22 -3.28
N THR A 430 12.54 -19.42 -4.34
CA THR A 430 11.94 -18.09 -4.32
C THR A 430 10.59 -18.14 -5.02
N TYR A 431 9.55 -17.66 -4.38
CA TYR A 431 8.23 -17.46 -4.98
C TYR A 431 8.04 -15.99 -5.33
N VAL A 432 7.78 -15.72 -6.61
CA VAL A 432 7.43 -14.37 -7.07
C VAL A 432 5.94 -14.18 -6.87
N VAL A 433 5.58 -13.14 -6.12
CA VAL A 433 4.21 -12.76 -5.73
C VAL A 433 4.00 -11.27 -6.00
N HIS A 434 2.82 -10.75 -5.70
CA HIS A 434 2.48 -9.33 -5.71
C HIS A 434 2.95 -8.61 -6.98
N GLY A 435 2.47 -9.07 -8.14
CA GLY A 435 2.78 -8.48 -9.45
C GLY A 435 1.83 -8.95 -10.53
N GLU A 436 1.66 -8.11 -11.54
CA GLU A 436 0.96 -8.52 -12.76
C GLU A 436 1.78 -9.58 -13.50
N PRO A 437 1.16 -10.43 -14.34
CA PRO A 437 1.85 -11.56 -14.98
C PRO A 437 3.14 -11.18 -15.71
N ALA A 438 3.15 -10.04 -16.41
CA ALA A 438 4.33 -9.57 -17.15
C ALA A 438 5.48 -9.16 -16.23
N GLY A 439 5.19 -8.47 -15.11
CA GLY A 439 6.17 -8.09 -14.09
C GLY A 439 6.75 -9.31 -13.38
N ALA A 440 5.88 -10.22 -12.95
CA ALA A 440 6.29 -11.45 -12.28
C ALA A 440 7.17 -12.32 -13.16
N GLN A 441 6.83 -12.47 -14.46
CA GLN A 441 7.62 -13.27 -15.39
C GLN A 441 9.01 -12.64 -15.63
N ALA A 442 9.06 -11.34 -15.89
CA ALA A 442 10.32 -10.64 -16.14
C ALA A 442 11.27 -10.73 -14.93
N LEU A 443 10.75 -10.53 -13.70
CA LEU A 443 11.55 -10.66 -12.50
C LEU A 443 12.03 -12.09 -12.28
N ALA A 444 11.16 -13.10 -12.46
CA ALA A 444 11.52 -14.50 -12.32
C ALA A 444 12.66 -14.89 -13.29
N ASP A 445 12.59 -14.41 -14.54
CA ASP A 445 13.62 -14.68 -15.54
C ASP A 445 14.98 -14.04 -15.17
N LEU A 446 14.96 -12.83 -14.61
CA LEU A 446 16.17 -12.17 -14.12
C LEU A 446 16.78 -12.87 -12.90
N ILE A 447 15.95 -13.31 -11.95
CA ILE A 447 16.41 -14.09 -10.80
C ILE A 447 17.10 -15.38 -11.28
N ARG A 448 16.50 -16.11 -12.23
CA ARG A 448 17.10 -17.32 -12.80
C ARG A 448 18.40 -17.03 -13.54
N THR A 449 18.42 -15.99 -14.37
CA THR A 449 19.56 -15.76 -15.28
C THR A 449 20.71 -15.03 -14.62
N ARG A 450 20.45 -14.03 -13.77
CA ARG A 450 21.50 -13.21 -13.12
C ARG A 450 21.97 -13.80 -11.78
N LEU A 451 21.02 -14.23 -10.92
CA LEU A 451 21.33 -14.71 -9.58
C LEU A 451 21.52 -16.23 -9.56
N LYS A 452 21.08 -16.95 -10.60
CA LYS A 452 21.10 -18.44 -10.67
C LYS A 452 20.29 -19.10 -9.55
N TRP A 453 19.25 -18.42 -9.04
CA TRP A 453 18.40 -18.96 -8.00
C TRP A 453 17.24 -19.79 -8.57
N SER A 454 16.77 -20.76 -7.78
CA SER A 454 15.51 -21.45 -8.06
C SER A 454 14.34 -20.51 -7.80
N VAL A 455 13.45 -20.34 -8.78
CA VAL A 455 12.34 -19.40 -8.69
C VAL A 455 11.09 -19.95 -9.37
N GLU A 456 9.96 -19.76 -8.73
CA GLU A 456 8.61 -20.05 -9.24
C GLU A 456 7.73 -18.81 -9.14
N ILE A 457 6.79 -18.65 -10.08
CA ILE A 457 5.72 -17.64 -9.98
C ILE A 457 4.56 -18.31 -9.26
N ALA A 458 4.15 -17.74 -8.13
CA ALA A 458 3.06 -18.25 -7.33
C ALA A 458 1.71 -18.15 -8.08
N LYS A 459 0.86 -19.17 -7.90
CA LYS A 459 -0.48 -19.20 -8.50
C LYS A 459 -1.56 -19.10 -7.41
N PHE A 460 -2.65 -18.44 -7.73
CA PHE A 460 -3.79 -18.34 -6.82
C PHE A 460 -4.29 -19.73 -6.39
N GLN A 461 -4.47 -19.92 -5.08
CA GLN A 461 -4.81 -21.17 -4.40
C GLN A 461 -3.75 -22.29 -4.46
N GLN A 462 -2.59 -22.06 -5.07
CA GLN A 462 -1.48 -23.01 -5.00
C GLN A 462 -1.11 -23.28 -3.54
N LYS A 463 -0.91 -24.55 -3.21
CA LYS A 463 -0.40 -24.98 -1.90
C LYS A 463 0.90 -25.74 -2.11
N VAL A 464 1.93 -25.38 -1.36
CA VAL A 464 3.28 -25.95 -1.48
C VAL A 464 3.75 -26.48 -0.13
N SER A 465 4.61 -27.49 -0.16
CA SER A 465 5.24 -28.06 1.03
C SER A 465 6.57 -27.36 1.29
N LEU A 466 6.83 -27.04 2.56
CA LEU A 466 8.08 -26.41 3.02
C LEU A 466 8.99 -27.45 3.69
N VAL A 467 9.61 -28.34 2.87
CA VAL A 467 10.50 -29.41 3.30
C VAL A 467 11.85 -29.38 2.62
#